data_d867ccc10f6b4bd55a087cceff6c3ad5
#
_entry.id   d867ccc10f6b4bd55a087cceff6c3ad5
#
_cell.length_a   1.000
_cell.length_b   1.000
_cell.length_c   1.000
_cell.angle_alpha   90.00
_cell.angle_beta   90.00
_cell.angle_gamma   90.00
#
_symmetry.space_group_name_H-M   'P 1'
#
loop_
_entity.id
_entity.type
_entity.pdbx_description
1 polymer ?
#
loop_
_entity_poly.entity_id
_entity_poly.type
_entity_poly.pdbx_seq_one_letter_code
_entity_poly.pdbx_strand_id
1 'polypeptide(L)'
;MNTALLTIDDFSSRNTPAMVDYLKEKGIRPIFFATGQKVEQFYEEAVYAVKNGMIVGNHSYSHPAFSTLTLEECVSEIEKCEQVLEKLYKDSGVERVYRPFRFPYGDKGGNNKEALQAYFREKGFHKVKDTQIAYSWWKENNLNTDIDTFWTFDFEEYVIRPGSGYTKEFVLNKMHDANPKSGAVLFAENHRHIILLHAHDETEELLPEYYKLFMNHLLEQGLTFDEPEFSRE
;
A
#
# COMPACT_ATOMS: atom_id res chain seq x y z
N MET A 1 -1.51 -22.52 5.74
CA MET A 1 -1.05 -21.40 6.58
C MET A 1 -1.34 -20.13 5.79
N ASN A 2 -1.99 -19.16 6.40
CA ASN A 2 -2.33 -17.90 5.70
C ASN A 2 -1.21 -16.90 5.90
N THR A 3 -0.72 -16.33 4.82
CA THR A 3 0.34 -15.32 4.85
C THR A 3 -0.13 -14.04 4.17
N ALA A 4 0.45 -12.93 4.53
CA ALA A 4 0.16 -11.64 3.92
C ALA A 4 1.40 -10.78 3.76
N LEU A 5 1.43 -10.00 2.70
CA LEU A 5 2.25 -8.82 2.58
C LEU A 5 1.45 -7.62 3.04
N LEU A 6 1.94 -6.89 4.03
CA LEU A 6 1.34 -5.63 4.44
C LEU A 6 1.76 -4.50 3.51
N THR A 7 0.79 -3.74 3.04
CA THR A 7 1.01 -2.50 2.29
C THR A 7 0.23 -1.37 2.94
N ILE A 8 0.82 -0.17 2.97
CA ILE A 8 0.25 0.99 3.64
C ILE A 8 0.30 2.17 2.69
N ASP A 9 -0.87 2.68 2.30
CA ASP A 9 -1.01 3.78 1.37
C ASP A 9 -1.05 5.14 2.08
N ASP A 10 -0.99 6.20 1.30
CA ASP A 10 -1.03 7.61 1.76
C ASP A 10 0.07 7.99 2.73
N PHE A 11 1.21 7.32 2.64
CA PHE A 11 2.39 7.65 3.42
C PHE A 11 2.96 9.03 2.97
N SER A 12 3.46 9.90 3.88
CA SER A 12 3.68 9.73 5.29
C SER A 12 2.67 10.54 6.14
N SER A 13 2.69 10.33 7.45
CA SER A 13 1.80 10.98 8.41
C SER A 13 2.57 11.31 9.70
N ARG A 14 1.99 12.14 10.58
CA ARG A 14 2.55 12.40 11.93
C ARG A 14 2.78 11.13 12.74
N ASN A 15 1.93 10.13 12.51
CA ASN A 15 1.97 8.87 13.25
C ASN A 15 2.97 7.85 12.68
N THR A 16 3.63 8.15 11.57
CA THR A 16 4.59 7.25 10.92
C THR A 16 5.64 6.67 11.86
N PRO A 17 6.33 7.44 12.74
CA PRO A 17 7.34 6.87 13.63
C PRO A 17 6.77 5.80 14.58
N ALA A 18 5.62 6.07 15.19
CA ALA A 18 4.98 5.11 16.11
C ALA A 18 4.52 3.83 15.37
N MET A 19 4.01 3.98 14.14
CA MET A 19 3.64 2.84 13.29
C MET A 19 4.86 2.01 12.90
N VAL A 20 5.96 2.65 12.50
CA VAL A 20 7.23 1.98 12.16
C VAL A 20 7.80 1.21 13.35
N ASP A 21 7.82 1.81 14.54
CA ASP A 21 8.32 1.16 15.75
C ASP A 21 7.52 -0.09 16.11
N TYR A 22 6.19 0.01 16.06
CA TYR A 22 5.30 -1.12 16.29
C TYR A 22 5.53 -2.25 15.26
N LEU A 23 5.58 -1.93 13.97
CA LEU A 23 5.78 -2.93 12.93
C LEU A 23 7.14 -3.63 13.07
N LYS A 24 8.19 -2.88 13.43
CA LYS A 24 9.51 -3.46 13.74
C LYS A 24 9.46 -4.38 14.96
N GLU A 25 8.78 -3.99 16.02
CA GLU A 25 8.59 -4.84 17.21
C GLU A 25 7.92 -6.17 16.85
N LYS A 26 6.95 -6.15 15.91
CA LYS A 26 6.25 -7.35 15.44
C LYS A 26 7.01 -8.13 14.36
N GLY A 27 8.16 -7.65 13.91
CA GLY A 27 8.90 -8.24 12.79
C GLY A 27 8.18 -8.13 11.45
N ILE A 28 7.33 -7.13 11.27
CA ILE A 28 6.56 -6.89 10.04
C ILE A 28 7.24 -5.78 9.25
N ARG A 29 7.61 -6.07 7.99
CA ARG A 29 8.17 -5.10 7.08
C ARG A 29 7.17 -4.80 5.95
N PRO A 30 6.47 -3.65 6.00
CA PRO A 30 5.51 -3.28 4.96
C PRO A 30 6.20 -2.68 3.74
N ILE A 31 5.40 -2.49 2.67
CA ILE A 31 5.67 -1.49 1.64
C ILE A 31 4.76 -0.30 1.92
N PHE A 32 5.35 0.88 2.12
CA PHE A 32 4.61 2.13 2.15
C PHE A 32 4.49 2.69 0.74
N PHE A 33 3.28 3.03 0.28
CA PHE A 33 3.06 3.74 -0.97
C PHE A 33 2.81 5.22 -0.65
N ALA A 34 3.75 6.06 -1.08
CA ALA A 34 3.84 7.45 -0.67
C ALA A 34 3.30 8.40 -1.73
N THR A 35 2.47 9.34 -1.32
CA THR A 35 2.20 10.51 -2.14
C THR A 35 3.30 11.56 -1.94
N GLY A 36 3.77 12.16 -3.05
CA GLY A 36 4.86 13.13 -2.99
C GLY A 36 4.55 14.29 -2.04
N GLN A 37 3.33 14.81 -2.09
CA GLN A 37 2.89 15.92 -1.22
C GLN A 37 2.95 15.57 0.27
N LYS A 38 2.54 14.37 0.67
CA LYS A 38 2.60 13.95 2.08
C LYS A 38 4.05 13.73 2.54
N VAL A 39 4.90 13.18 1.68
CA VAL A 39 6.34 13.07 2.00
C VAL A 39 6.94 14.45 2.23
N GLU A 40 6.63 15.44 1.40
CA GLU A 40 7.12 16.81 1.61
C GLU A 40 6.57 17.44 2.89
N GLN A 41 5.31 17.17 3.23
CA GLN A 41 4.66 17.69 4.43
C GLN A 41 5.22 17.06 5.73
N PHE A 42 5.51 15.75 5.72
CA PHE A 42 5.96 14.97 6.87
C PHE A 42 7.32 14.32 6.56
N TYR A 43 8.27 15.20 6.18
CA TYR A 43 9.55 14.75 5.62
C TYR A 43 10.42 13.99 6.63
N GLU A 44 10.51 14.50 7.85
CA GLU A 44 11.32 13.87 8.91
C GLU A 44 10.76 12.51 9.31
N GLU A 45 9.45 12.35 9.32
CA GLU A 45 8.75 11.09 9.57
C GLU A 45 9.04 10.08 8.43
N ALA A 46 9.08 10.57 7.19
CA ALA A 46 9.44 9.74 6.04
C ALA A 46 10.92 9.30 6.09
N VAL A 47 11.83 10.23 6.45
CA VAL A 47 13.26 9.91 6.69
C VAL A 47 13.40 8.88 7.80
N TYR A 48 12.63 9.01 8.89
CA TYR A 48 12.63 8.03 9.98
C TYR A 48 12.28 6.62 9.48
N ALA A 49 11.21 6.49 8.67
CA ALA A 49 10.79 5.19 8.14
C ALA A 49 11.87 4.55 7.25
N VAL A 50 12.44 5.32 6.32
CA VAL A 50 13.50 4.82 5.41
C VAL A 50 14.74 4.41 6.20
N LYS A 51 15.21 5.20 7.17
CA LYS A 51 16.36 4.85 8.05
C LYS A 51 16.10 3.61 8.89
N ASN A 52 14.85 3.30 9.19
CA ASN A 52 14.45 2.09 9.91
C ASN A 52 14.20 0.88 9.01
N GLY A 53 14.59 0.95 7.72
CA GLY A 53 14.57 -0.16 6.78
C GLY A 53 13.23 -0.41 6.10
N MET A 54 12.30 0.53 6.20
CA MET A 54 11.01 0.42 5.50
C MET A 54 11.20 0.69 4.01
N ILE A 55 10.40 -0.01 3.17
CA ILE A 55 10.38 0.20 1.74
C ILE A 55 9.30 1.24 1.42
N VAL A 56 9.70 2.30 0.71
CA VAL A 56 8.79 3.36 0.28
C VAL A 56 8.70 3.37 -1.24
N GLY A 57 7.52 3.07 -1.75
CA GLY A 57 7.14 3.09 -3.16
C GLY A 57 6.33 4.32 -3.53
N ASN A 58 6.02 4.45 -4.81
CA ASN A 58 5.35 5.60 -5.40
C ASN A 58 3.82 5.41 -5.43
N HIS A 59 3.09 6.42 -4.96
CA HIS A 59 1.62 6.51 -5.00
C HIS A 59 1.13 7.79 -5.70
N SER A 60 1.86 8.25 -6.72
CA SER A 60 1.70 9.55 -7.38
C SER A 60 2.12 10.75 -6.50
N TYR A 61 2.12 11.95 -7.08
CA TYR A 61 2.49 13.15 -6.33
C TYR A 61 1.32 13.71 -5.51
N SER A 62 0.15 13.88 -6.14
CA SER A 62 -1.02 14.55 -5.55
C SER A 62 -2.26 13.68 -5.37
N HIS A 63 -2.13 12.36 -5.61
CA HIS A 63 -3.21 11.37 -5.45
C HIS A 63 -4.44 11.57 -6.35
N PRO A 64 -4.30 11.86 -7.67
CA PRO A 64 -5.44 11.99 -8.56
C PRO A 64 -6.00 10.63 -9.02
N ALA A 65 -7.24 10.59 -9.50
CA ALA A 65 -7.77 9.46 -10.26
C ALA A 65 -7.15 9.46 -11.67
N PHE A 66 -6.31 8.46 -11.98
CA PHE A 66 -5.52 8.43 -13.21
C PHE A 66 -6.36 8.30 -14.48
N SER A 67 -7.55 7.72 -14.41
CA SER A 67 -8.48 7.63 -15.56
C SER A 67 -9.02 8.99 -15.99
N THR A 68 -8.88 10.03 -15.17
CA THR A 68 -9.32 11.41 -15.46
C THR A 68 -8.23 12.27 -16.10
N LEU A 69 -7.01 11.74 -16.21
CA LEU A 69 -5.82 12.44 -16.67
C LEU A 69 -5.43 12.03 -18.10
N THR A 70 -4.74 12.92 -18.78
CA THR A 70 -3.99 12.56 -20.00
C THR A 70 -2.77 11.68 -19.62
N LEU A 71 -2.20 10.98 -20.59
CA LEU A 71 -1.00 10.17 -20.35
C LEU A 71 0.18 11.04 -19.86
N GLU A 72 0.34 12.24 -20.40
CA GLU A 72 1.39 13.18 -19.99
C GLU A 72 1.22 13.63 -18.55
N GLU A 73 -0.01 13.91 -18.12
CA GLU A 73 -0.32 14.26 -16.74
C GLU A 73 -0.07 13.07 -15.80
N CYS A 74 -0.47 11.85 -16.19
CA CYS A 74 -0.17 10.63 -15.44
C CYS A 74 1.35 10.47 -15.22
N VAL A 75 2.14 10.58 -16.29
CA VAL A 75 3.60 10.47 -16.21
C VAL A 75 4.18 11.60 -15.35
N SER A 76 3.68 12.82 -15.46
CA SER A 76 4.10 13.94 -14.61
C SER A 76 3.85 13.69 -13.12
N GLU A 77 2.72 13.12 -12.75
CA GLU A 77 2.39 12.72 -11.38
C GLU A 77 3.36 11.67 -10.83
N ILE A 78 3.69 10.67 -11.66
CA ILE A 78 4.64 9.62 -11.30
C ILE A 78 6.04 10.20 -11.12
N GLU A 79 6.53 10.98 -12.10
CA GLU A 79 7.90 11.51 -12.09
C GLU A 79 8.14 12.53 -10.97
N LYS A 80 7.16 13.38 -10.67
CA LYS A 80 7.25 14.31 -9.53
C LYS A 80 7.39 13.55 -8.20
N CYS A 81 6.63 12.49 -8.00
CA CYS A 81 6.76 11.66 -6.81
C CYS A 81 8.12 10.95 -6.79
N GLU A 82 8.60 10.39 -7.92
CA GLU A 82 9.93 9.79 -8.01
C GLU A 82 11.04 10.75 -7.58
N GLN A 83 10.99 12.02 -8.01
CA GLN A 83 11.97 13.04 -7.59
C GLN A 83 11.97 13.25 -6.07
N VAL A 84 10.79 13.29 -5.45
CA VAL A 84 10.66 13.39 -3.99
C VAL A 84 11.25 12.16 -3.30
N LEU A 85 10.95 10.96 -3.81
CA LEU A 85 11.46 9.71 -3.24
C LEU A 85 12.96 9.54 -3.43
N GLU A 86 13.53 9.91 -4.57
CA GLU A 86 14.99 9.92 -4.77
C GLU A 86 15.70 10.82 -3.77
N LYS A 87 15.14 12.03 -3.55
CA LYS A 87 15.65 12.95 -2.52
C LYS A 87 15.54 12.33 -1.12
N LEU A 88 14.40 11.75 -0.78
CA LEU A 88 14.14 11.12 0.51
C LEU A 88 15.19 10.03 0.83
N TYR A 89 15.40 9.10 -0.09
CA TYR A 89 16.38 8.03 0.10
C TYR A 89 17.82 8.55 0.18
N LYS A 90 18.18 9.50 -0.68
CA LYS A 90 19.50 10.16 -0.64
C LYS A 90 19.76 10.84 0.70
N ASP A 91 18.82 11.62 1.21
CA ASP A 91 18.97 12.36 2.48
C ASP A 91 18.93 11.40 3.68
N SER A 92 18.26 10.26 3.54
CA SER A 92 18.27 9.20 4.53
C SER A 92 19.61 8.42 4.57
N GLY A 93 20.46 8.54 3.54
CA GLY A 93 21.69 7.78 3.41
C GLY A 93 21.45 6.29 3.11
N VAL A 94 20.31 5.94 2.53
CA VAL A 94 19.90 4.57 2.22
C VAL A 94 19.77 4.41 0.71
N GLU A 95 20.32 3.33 0.16
CA GLU A 95 20.14 3.02 -1.27
C GLU A 95 18.70 2.60 -1.57
N ARG A 96 18.11 3.20 -2.61
CA ARG A 96 16.77 2.85 -3.09
C ARG A 96 16.86 1.67 -4.05
N VAL A 97 16.79 0.45 -3.53
CA VAL A 97 16.91 -0.79 -4.32
C VAL A 97 15.62 -1.09 -5.09
N TYR A 98 14.45 -0.81 -4.50
CA TYR A 98 13.15 -1.17 -5.06
C TYR A 98 12.31 0.07 -5.38
N ARG A 99 11.58 0.00 -6.48
CA ARG A 99 10.70 1.07 -6.98
C ARG A 99 9.29 0.52 -7.28
N PRO A 100 8.54 0.06 -6.27
CA PRO A 100 7.16 -0.36 -6.48
C PRO A 100 6.26 0.86 -6.70
N PHE A 101 5.17 0.65 -7.44
CA PHE A 101 4.14 1.64 -7.70
C PHE A 101 2.75 1.10 -7.35
N ARG A 102 1.88 1.97 -6.87
CA ARG A 102 0.44 1.71 -6.72
C ARG A 102 -0.36 2.91 -7.22
N PHE A 103 -1.38 2.64 -8.01
CA PHE A 103 -2.30 3.69 -8.45
C PHE A 103 -3.20 4.15 -7.31
N PRO A 104 -3.41 5.49 -7.14
CA PRO A 104 -4.48 6.01 -6.29
C PRO A 104 -5.83 5.37 -6.62
N TYR A 105 -6.60 5.03 -5.59
CA TYR A 105 -7.92 4.37 -5.72
C TYR A 105 -7.90 3.02 -6.45
N GLY A 106 -6.74 2.44 -6.77
CA GLY A 106 -6.63 1.31 -7.69
C GLY A 106 -7.03 1.64 -9.13
N ASP A 107 -7.12 2.93 -9.46
CA ASP A 107 -7.50 3.43 -10.79
C ASP A 107 -6.31 3.38 -11.74
N LYS A 108 -6.26 2.35 -12.56
CA LYS A 108 -5.13 2.02 -13.45
C LYS A 108 -5.03 2.92 -14.71
N GLY A 109 -5.68 4.09 -14.72
CA GLY A 109 -5.57 5.06 -15.79
C GLY A 109 -6.48 4.83 -16.99
N GLY A 110 -7.49 3.97 -16.87
CA GLY A 110 -8.49 3.76 -17.95
C GLY A 110 -7.85 3.43 -19.28
N ASN A 111 -8.05 4.28 -20.29
CA ASN A 111 -7.47 4.11 -21.64
C ASN A 111 -5.94 4.22 -21.69
N ASN A 112 -5.31 4.80 -20.67
CA ASN A 112 -3.87 4.95 -20.58
C ASN A 112 -3.17 3.73 -19.94
N LYS A 113 -3.93 2.73 -19.43
CA LYS A 113 -3.39 1.60 -18.67
C LYS A 113 -2.19 0.94 -19.37
N GLU A 114 -2.36 0.51 -20.61
CA GLU A 114 -1.31 -0.22 -21.34
C GLU A 114 -0.05 0.62 -21.55
N ALA A 115 -0.21 1.91 -21.85
CA ALA A 115 0.92 2.84 -22.00
C ALA A 115 1.65 3.05 -20.66
N LEU A 116 0.91 3.12 -19.55
CA LEU A 116 1.49 3.23 -18.21
C LEU A 116 2.22 1.96 -17.78
N GLN A 117 1.67 0.77 -18.10
CA GLN A 117 2.38 -0.50 -17.84
C GLN A 117 3.68 -0.59 -18.65
N ALA A 118 3.67 -0.15 -19.92
CA ALA A 118 4.88 -0.08 -20.74
C ALA A 118 5.90 0.91 -20.16
N TYR A 119 5.44 2.08 -19.72
CA TYR A 119 6.26 3.08 -19.05
C TYR A 119 6.93 2.52 -17.78
N PHE A 120 6.20 1.81 -16.93
CA PHE A 120 6.78 1.21 -15.72
C PHE A 120 7.89 0.21 -16.03
N ARG A 121 7.71 -0.64 -17.06
CA ARG A 121 8.76 -1.58 -17.52
C ARG A 121 9.99 -0.84 -18.01
N GLU A 122 9.79 0.15 -18.91
CA GLU A 122 10.88 0.96 -19.47
C GLU A 122 11.68 1.69 -18.38
N LYS A 123 10.99 2.25 -17.39
CA LYS A 123 11.62 3.01 -16.29
C LYS A 123 12.14 2.13 -15.15
N GLY A 124 12.01 0.83 -15.24
CA GLY A 124 12.54 -0.13 -14.26
C GLY A 124 11.82 -0.09 -12.93
N PHE A 125 10.50 0.10 -12.93
CA PHE A 125 9.68 -0.14 -11.74
C PHE A 125 9.66 -1.62 -11.42
N HIS A 126 9.50 -1.95 -10.14
CA HIS A 126 9.56 -3.31 -9.65
C HIS A 126 8.16 -3.84 -9.33
N LYS A 127 7.83 -4.97 -9.94
CA LYS A 127 6.62 -5.70 -9.59
C LYS A 127 6.80 -6.41 -8.24
N VAL A 128 5.83 -6.24 -7.35
CA VAL A 128 5.73 -7.05 -6.15
C VAL A 128 5.36 -8.48 -6.53
N LYS A 129 6.08 -9.47 -6.00
CA LYS A 129 5.84 -10.89 -6.28
C LYS A 129 4.49 -11.34 -5.73
N ASP A 130 3.61 -11.77 -6.61
CA ASP A 130 2.24 -12.15 -6.33
C ASP A 130 1.88 -13.57 -6.81
N THR A 131 2.88 -14.36 -7.16
CA THR A 131 2.71 -15.71 -7.74
C THR A 131 1.96 -16.70 -6.84
N GLN A 132 1.88 -16.41 -5.53
CA GLN A 132 1.19 -17.23 -4.54
C GLN A 132 -0.27 -16.80 -4.31
N ILE A 133 -0.73 -15.73 -5.00
CA ILE A 133 -2.14 -15.32 -4.96
C ILE A 133 -2.94 -16.27 -5.85
N ALA A 134 -3.83 -17.07 -5.25
CA ALA A 134 -4.53 -18.16 -5.93
C ALA A 134 -5.93 -17.78 -6.44
N TYR A 135 -6.40 -16.56 -6.21
CA TYR A 135 -7.73 -16.12 -6.62
C TYR A 135 -7.86 -16.03 -8.14
N SER A 136 -8.90 -16.65 -8.71
CA SER A 136 -9.14 -16.64 -10.17
C SER A 136 -9.28 -15.23 -10.72
N TRP A 137 -10.01 -14.37 -10.00
CA TRP A 137 -10.21 -12.96 -10.38
C TRP A 137 -8.90 -12.15 -10.47
N TRP A 138 -7.83 -12.57 -9.75
CA TRP A 138 -6.53 -11.91 -9.85
C TRP A 138 -5.95 -12.04 -11.26
N LYS A 139 -6.04 -13.22 -11.85
CA LYS A 139 -5.61 -13.50 -13.23
C LYS A 139 -6.58 -12.96 -14.27
N GLU A 140 -7.88 -13.10 -14.03
CA GLU A 140 -8.95 -12.63 -14.92
C GLU A 140 -8.89 -11.12 -15.16
N ASN A 141 -8.41 -10.36 -14.16
CA ASN A 141 -8.19 -8.91 -14.26
C ASN A 141 -6.74 -8.52 -14.62
N ASN A 142 -5.91 -9.48 -15.04
CA ASN A 142 -4.50 -9.28 -15.41
C ASN A 142 -3.61 -8.69 -14.29
N LEU A 143 -4.03 -8.77 -13.02
CA LEU A 143 -3.27 -8.21 -11.90
C LEU A 143 -1.92 -8.92 -11.71
N ASN A 144 -1.84 -10.18 -12.11
CA ASN A 144 -0.61 -10.97 -12.09
C ASN A 144 0.41 -10.58 -13.17
N THR A 145 0.05 -9.75 -14.15
CA THR A 145 0.94 -9.29 -15.24
C THR A 145 1.24 -7.80 -15.17
N ASP A 146 0.43 -7.03 -14.45
CA ASP A 146 0.65 -5.60 -14.24
C ASP A 146 1.86 -5.37 -13.32
N ILE A 147 2.61 -4.29 -13.56
CA ILE A 147 3.77 -3.91 -12.74
C ILE A 147 3.33 -3.26 -11.43
N ASP A 148 2.24 -2.49 -11.47
CA ASP A 148 1.69 -1.86 -10.28
C ASP A 148 1.20 -2.89 -9.27
N THR A 149 1.26 -2.53 -8.00
CA THR A 149 0.81 -3.38 -6.90
C THR A 149 -0.66 -3.14 -6.62
N PHE A 150 -1.48 -4.20 -6.74
CA PHE A 150 -2.87 -4.18 -6.29
C PHE A 150 -2.99 -4.87 -4.92
N TRP A 151 -4.19 -4.95 -4.35
CA TRP A 151 -4.46 -5.61 -3.06
C TRP A 151 -5.52 -6.69 -3.18
N THR A 152 -5.45 -7.66 -2.28
CA THR A 152 -6.48 -8.68 -2.16
C THR A 152 -7.50 -8.34 -1.08
N PHE A 153 -7.09 -7.57 -0.06
CA PHE A 153 -7.94 -7.13 1.03
C PHE A 153 -7.60 -5.69 1.41
N ASP A 154 -8.62 -4.86 1.54
CA ASP A 154 -8.54 -3.48 2.02
C ASP A 154 -9.32 -3.38 3.33
N PHE A 155 -8.72 -2.82 4.37
CA PHE A 155 -9.41 -2.61 5.65
C PHE A 155 -10.55 -1.61 5.52
N GLU A 156 -10.44 -0.63 4.62
CA GLU A 156 -11.38 0.49 4.48
C GLU A 156 -11.57 1.30 5.78
N GLU A 157 -10.58 1.33 6.65
CA GLU A 157 -10.63 2.04 7.93
C GLU A 157 -10.83 3.55 7.76
N TYR A 158 -10.49 4.07 6.59
CA TYR A 158 -10.71 5.47 6.20
C TYR A 158 -12.19 5.85 6.13
N VAL A 159 -13.13 4.89 6.10
CA VAL A 159 -14.57 5.20 6.17
C VAL A 159 -15.02 5.62 7.58
N ILE A 160 -14.18 5.35 8.61
CA ILE A 160 -14.43 5.82 9.97
C ILE A 160 -14.22 7.34 10.00
N ARG A 161 -15.32 8.08 9.91
CA ARG A 161 -15.35 9.54 9.86
C ARG A 161 -16.52 10.06 10.73
N PRO A 162 -16.45 11.30 11.25
CA PRO A 162 -17.56 11.89 11.98
C PRO A 162 -18.85 11.85 11.14
N GLY A 163 -19.91 11.28 11.69
CA GLY A 163 -21.21 11.19 11.04
C GLY A 163 -21.34 10.11 9.96
N SER A 164 -20.31 9.32 9.69
CA SER A 164 -20.38 8.22 8.70
C SER A 164 -21.20 7.03 9.14
N GLY A 165 -21.33 6.83 10.47
CA GLY A 165 -21.95 5.63 11.06
C GLY A 165 -21.04 4.39 11.07
N TYR A 166 -19.83 4.47 10.49
CA TYR A 166 -18.85 3.39 10.55
C TYR A 166 -17.98 3.49 11.80
N THR A 167 -17.66 2.33 12.37
CA THR A 167 -16.85 2.19 13.59
C THR A 167 -15.80 1.10 13.38
N LYS A 168 -14.96 0.86 14.40
CA LYS A 168 -13.98 -0.24 14.37
C LYS A 168 -14.63 -1.61 14.15
N GLU A 169 -15.86 -1.81 14.63
CA GLU A 169 -16.61 -3.05 14.45
C GLU A 169 -16.92 -3.33 12.98
N PHE A 170 -17.12 -2.30 12.16
CA PHE A 170 -17.24 -2.46 10.71
C PHE A 170 -15.98 -3.12 10.12
N VAL A 171 -14.80 -2.63 10.46
CA VAL A 171 -13.53 -3.16 9.96
C VAL A 171 -13.30 -4.59 10.49
N LEU A 172 -13.53 -4.84 11.78
CA LEU A 172 -13.40 -6.17 12.38
C LEU A 172 -14.35 -7.18 11.73
N ASN A 173 -15.61 -6.81 11.50
CA ASN A 173 -16.59 -7.66 10.83
C ASN A 173 -16.19 -7.94 9.38
N LYS A 174 -15.65 -6.94 8.66
CA LYS A 174 -15.14 -7.11 7.30
C LYS A 174 -14.01 -8.14 7.23
N MET A 175 -13.10 -8.17 8.21
CA MET A 175 -12.05 -9.18 8.26
C MET A 175 -12.59 -10.61 8.31
N HIS A 176 -13.77 -10.81 8.92
CA HIS A 176 -14.42 -12.11 9.07
C HIS A 176 -15.50 -12.39 8.02
N ASP A 177 -15.67 -11.51 7.03
CA ASP A 177 -16.67 -11.74 5.98
C ASP A 177 -16.25 -12.93 5.11
N ALA A 178 -17.06 -14.00 5.16
CA ALA A 178 -16.87 -15.19 4.37
C ALA A 178 -17.35 -15.07 2.91
N ASN A 179 -18.07 -13.98 2.59
CA ASN A 179 -18.64 -13.73 1.26
C ASN A 179 -18.51 -12.25 0.87
N PRO A 180 -17.29 -11.70 0.82
CA PRO A 180 -17.10 -10.30 0.52
C PRO A 180 -17.58 -9.95 -0.91
N LYS A 181 -18.20 -8.79 -1.05
CA LYS A 181 -18.65 -8.30 -2.38
C LYS A 181 -17.47 -7.98 -3.31
N SER A 182 -16.32 -7.67 -2.75
CA SER A 182 -15.07 -7.39 -3.46
C SER A 182 -13.88 -7.87 -2.63
N GLY A 183 -12.79 -8.22 -3.31
CA GLY A 183 -11.58 -8.70 -2.65
C GLY A 183 -11.67 -10.16 -2.21
N ALA A 184 -10.83 -10.51 -1.26
CA ALA A 184 -10.61 -11.87 -0.81
C ALA A 184 -11.24 -12.16 0.55
N VAL A 185 -11.57 -13.41 0.80
CA VAL A 185 -11.88 -13.93 2.15
C VAL A 185 -10.57 -14.01 2.93
N LEU A 186 -10.37 -13.10 3.89
CA LEU A 186 -9.07 -12.88 4.53
C LEU A 186 -8.57 -14.13 5.31
N PHE A 187 -9.46 -14.88 5.94
CA PHE A 187 -9.11 -16.08 6.72
C PHE A 187 -9.40 -17.39 5.99
N ALA A 188 -9.54 -17.37 4.65
CA ALA A 188 -9.62 -18.61 3.87
C ALA A 188 -8.30 -19.39 3.96
N GLU A 189 -8.39 -20.72 4.12
CA GLU A 189 -7.21 -21.55 4.34
C GLU A 189 -6.23 -21.55 3.14
N ASN A 190 -4.93 -21.52 3.45
CA ASN A 190 -3.83 -21.64 2.48
C ASN A 190 -3.83 -20.57 1.39
N HIS A 191 -4.16 -19.34 1.75
CA HIS A 191 -4.11 -18.20 0.85
C HIS A 191 -2.99 -17.23 1.23
N ARG A 192 -2.41 -16.59 0.21
CA ARG A 192 -1.55 -15.43 0.38
C ARG A 192 -2.32 -14.17 0.02
N HIS A 193 -2.12 -13.14 0.81
CA HIS A 193 -2.77 -11.85 0.64
C HIS A 193 -1.77 -10.73 0.38
N ILE A 194 -2.22 -9.68 -0.29
CA ILE A 194 -1.65 -8.34 -0.21
C ILE A 194 -2.71 -7.50 0.50
N ILE A 195 -2.39 -7.06 1.70
CA ILE A 195 -3.33 -6.34 2.57
C ILE A 195 -3.05 -4.85 2.48
N LEU A 196 -4.10 -4.05 2.37
CA LEU A 196 -4.06 -2.59 2.28
C LEU A 196 -4.59 -1.95 3.56
N LEU A 197 -3.75 -1.12 4.16
CA LEU A 197 -4.05 -0.18 5.25
C LEU A 197 -3.66 1.23 4.77
N HIS A 198 -4.14 2.29 5.41
CA HIS A 198 -3.78 3.67 5.08
C HIS A 198 -3.13 4.39 6.27
N ALA A 199 -2.21 5.31 5.99
CA ALA A 199 -1.55 6.13 7.01
C ALA A 199 -2.26 7.48 7.17
N HIS A 200 -3.46 7.46 7.75
CA HIS A 200 -4.29 8.65 7.90
C HIS A 200 -4.26 9.20 9.33
N ASP A 201 -3.83 10.47 9.49
CA ASP A 201 -3.88 11.17 10.77
C ASP A 201 -5.33 11.33 11.28
N GLU A 202 -6.31 11.53 10.37
CA GLU A 202 -7.72 11.65 10.73
C GLU A 202 -8.29 10.33 11.30
N THR A 203 -7.85 9.18 10.78
CA THR A 203 -8.26 7.88 11.34
C THR A 203 -7.61 7.67 12.70
N GLU A 204 -6.34 8.07 12.86
CA GLU A 204 -5.65 8.01 14.16
C GLU A 204 -6.30 8.91 15.22
N GLU A 205 -6.77 10.10 14.85
CA GLU A 205 -7.48 10.99 15.77
C GLU A 205 -8.82 10.40 16.23
N LEU A 206 -9.52 9.66 15.38
CA LEU A 206 -10.82 9.06 15.67
C LEU A 206 -10.72 7.69 16.34
N LEU A 207 -9.71 6.92 16.01
CA LEU A 207 -9.42 5.59 16.53
C LEU A 207 -7.91 5.47 16.79
N PRO A 208 -7.44 5.97 17.94
CA PRO A 208 -6.02 5.93 18.27
C PRO A 208 -5.44 4.53 18.20
N GLU A 209 -4.27 4.43 17.58
CA GLU A 209 -3.53 3.16 17.38
C GLU A 209 -4.31 2.11 16.56
N TYR A 210 -5.19 2.56 15.64
CA TYR A 210 -6.02 1.67 14.79
C TYR A 210 -5.20 0.58 14.11
N TYR A 211 -4.00 0.90 13.64
CA TYR A 211 -3.10 -0.06 13.01
C TYR A 211 -2.69 -1.19 13.98
N LYS A 212 -2.46 -0.87 15.26
CA LYS A 212 -2.15 -1.91 16.28
C LYS A 212 -3.36 -2.80 16.52
N LEU A 213 -4.55 -2.20 16.63
CA LEU A 213 -5.79 -2.93 16.84
C LEU A 213 -5.98 -3.97 15.73
N PHE A 214 -5.87 -3.55 14.46
CA PHE A 214 -6.11 -4.43 13.33
C PHE A 214 -5.01 -5.45 13.12
N MET A 215 -3.75 -5.05 13.24
CA MET A 215 -2.62 -5.97 13.10
C MET A 215 -2.59 -7.02 14.22
N ASN A 216 -2.82 -6.64 15.47
CA ASN A 216 -2.90 -7.61 16.57
C ASN A 216 -4.03 -8.61 16.34
N HIS A 217 -5.19 -8.14 15.86
CA HIS A 217 -6.30 -9.04 15.54
C HIS A 217 -5.90 -10.09 14.48
N LEU A 218 -5.22 -9.68 13.39
CA LEU A 218 -4.75 -10.62 12.37
C LEU A 218 -3.75 -11.64 12.93
N LEU A 219 -2.80 -11.19 13.74
CA LEU A 219 -1.80 -12.06 14.38
C LEU A 219 -2.46 -13.07 15.33
N GLU A 220 -3.44 -12.64 16.13
CA GLU A 220 -4.23 -13.49 17.03
C GLU A 220 -5.05 -14.56 16.25
N GLN A 221 -5.48 -14.25 15.04
CA GLN A 221 -6.14 -15.20 14.14
C GLN A 221 -5.14 -16.13 13.40
N GLY A 222 -3.85 -16.02 13.67
CA GLY A 222 -2.82 -16.88 13.11
C GLY A 222 -2.34 -16.51 11.71
N LEU A 223 -2.67 -15.30 11.24
CA LEU A 223 -2.10 -14.79 9.99
C LEU A 223 -0.65 -14.37 10.24
N THR A 224 0.26 -14.71 9.32
CA THR A 224 1.66 -14.33 9.38
C THR A 224 2.01 -13.37 8.25
N PHE A 225 3.05 -12.56 8.45
CA PHE A 225 3.47 -11.58 7.45
C PHE A 225 4.75 -12.01 6.75
N ASP A 226 4.75 -11.90 5.44
CA ASP A 226 5.91 -12.19 4.59
C ASP A 226 6.75 -10.92 4.38
N GLU A 227 8.07 -11.13 4.18
CA GLU A 227 8.93 -10.07 3.65
C GLU A 227 8.54 -9.70 2.22
N PRO A 228 8.63 -8.41 1.83
CA PRO A 228 8.41 -8.01 0.45
C PRO A 228 9.42 -8.64 -0.49
N GLU A 229 8.92 -9.32 -1.52
CA GLU A 229 9.72 -9.85 -2.62
C GLU A 229 9.34 -9.16 -3.94
N PHE A 230 10.33 -8.92 -4.78
CA PHE A 230 10.14 -8.24 -6.06
C PHE A 230 10.67 -9.10 -7.22
N SER A 231 9.96 -9.05 -8.34
CA SER A 231 10.46 -9.57 -9.62
C SER A 231 11.01 -8.41 -10.48
N ARG A 232 12.09 -8.70 -11.21
CA ARG A 232 12.51 -7.91 -12.37
C ARG A 232 11.98 -8.66 -13.58
N GLU A 233 11.08 -8.06 -14.31
CA GLU A 233 10.70 -8.57 -15.62
C GLU A 233 11.66 -8.07 -16.70
#